data_08d81ae959c72ddbc31f4962360ac29a
#
_entry.id   08d81ae959c72ddbc31f4962360ac29a
#
_cell.length_a   1.000
_cell.length_b   1.000
_cell.length_c   1.000
_cell.angle_alpha   90.00
_cell.angle_beta   90.00
_cell.angle_gamma   90.00
#
_symmetry.space_group_name_H-M   'P 1'
#
loop_
_entity.id
_entity.type
_entity.pdbx_description
1 polymer ?
#
loop_
_entity_poly.entity_id
_entity_poly.type
_entity_poly.pdbx_seq_one_letter_code
_entity_poly.pdbx_strand_id
1 'polypeptide(L)'
;MQKGQIRVQTENIFPIIKKFLYSDHEIFLRELVSNAVDATQKIKTLSSIGEAKGELGELRIDVVLDPKEKTLSIIDRGVGMTAEEVDKYLNQVAFSGAEEFLTKYKDANIIGHFGLGFYSGFMVSSKVEVFTKSFREDAKGVYWSCDGSPEFELYEIDKADRGTRIVLHINEDSEEFLDGYRIRRILEKFCKFLPVAIYFKDESTKADDKEAKEEEESPINNTNPIWVKKPSELTNEDYQNFYRELYPAGETPLFWIHLNVDYPFNLTGILYFPKIKQSYEIQKDKIQLYSNQVFVTDEVKDIVPEFLMLLHGVIDSPDIPLNVSRSYLQGDPNVKKINAHITKKVADKLDEIFRNDRKSFEEKWESLGLFVKYGMMTDDKFLDKANKFLVMEDAADGVFYTLEEYKTAADTLQKNKEGKSVIIYTTDPVQQDAYIKAAQGKGYKVVKLETMVDAAFINNMEMKWDSVHFVRVDSDIADNLVDKQEHTDMVLSKEEEEKLKGLFGFKVSDLNLNVEVKGLSPDTPPVIATRPEFMRRMKDMAGMGGGMAAFYATMPDEVNLTVNGNHKVYQALLKESDTAKQEQQIRNLADLALLSQGLLKGANLTEFINRSVALLS
;
A
#
# COMPACT_ATOMS: atom_id res chain seq x y z
N MET A 1 -41.42 39.32 9.96
CA MET A 1 -40.20 38.62 9.52
C MET A 1 -39.04 39.22 10.31
N GLN A 2 -38.47 38.48 11.25
CA GLN A 2 -37.39 38.99 12.09
C GLN A 2 -36.08 38.61 11.43
N LYS A 3 -35.25 39.58 11.04
CA LYS A 3 -33.90 39.38 10.53
C LYS A 3 -32.92 39.69 11.67
N GLY A 4 -31.97 38.81 11.94
CA GLY A 4 -30.91 39.00 12.93
C GLY A 4 -29.60 38.47 12.41
N GLN A 5 -28.49 38.86 13.04
CA GLN A 5 -27.16 38.29 12.77
C GLN A 5 -26.86 37.21 13.81
N ILE A 6 -26.25 36.08 13.36
CA ILE A 6 -25.70 35.09 14.26
C ILE A 6 -24.47 35.70 14.93
N ARG A 7 -24.43 35.66 16.27
CA ARG A 7 -23.30 36.16 17.06
C ARG A 7 -22.52 35.02 17.63
N VAL A 8 -21.21 35.11 17.60
CA VAL A 8 -20.30 34.13 18.20
C VAL A 8 -19.80 34.70 19.53
N GLN A 9 -19.96 33.93 20.63
CA GLN A 9 -19.42 34.31 21.94
C GLN A 9 -17.99 33.81 22.03
N THR A 10 -17.02 34.71 22.12
CA THR A 10 -15.58 34.43 22.11
C THR A 10 -15.15 33.55 23.30
N GLU A 11 -15.83 33.67 24.46
CA GLU A 11 -15.60 32.86 25.66
C GLU A 11 -15.70 31.33 25.42
N ASN A 12 -16.49 30.92 24.42
CA ASN A 12 -16.71 29.52 24.10
C ASN A 12 -15.78 28.99 23.00
N ILE A 13 -15.05 29.85 22.28
CA ILE A 13 -14.22 29.44 21.13
C ILE A 13 -12.94 28.71 21.59
N PHE A 14 -12.23 29.26 22.57
CA PHE A 14 -10.99 28.64 23.07
C PHE A 14 -11.20 27.22 23.61
N PRO A 15 -12.22 26.91 24.43
CA PRO A 15 -12.54 25.56 24.84
C PRO A 15 -12.86 24.61 23.68
N ILE A 16 -13.50 25.12 22.62
CA ILE A 16 -13.79 24.34 21.41
C ILE A 16 -12.50 24.03 20.65
N ILE A 17 -11.64 25.02 20.47
CA ILE A 17 -10.33 24.83 19.82
C ILE A 17 -9.50 23.81 20.60
N LYS A 18 -9.39 23.94 21.92
CA LYS A 18 -8.64 23.02 22.79
C LYS A 18 -9.14 21.57 22.74
N LYS A 19 -10.45 21.33 22.67
CA LYS A 19 -11.03 19.99 22.83
C LYS A 19 -11.43 19.30 21.53
N PHE A 20 -11.73 20.04 20.48
CA PHE A 20 -12.42 19.47 19.31
C PHE A 20 -11.75 19.75 17.97
N LEU A 21 -10.88 20.77 17.90
CA LEU A 21 -10.28 21.12 16.61
C LEU A 21 -9.11 20.22 16.24
N TYR A 22 -8.37 19.74 17.23
CA TYR A 22 -7.19 18.91 17.02
C TYR A 22 -7.21 17.71 17.97
N SER A 23 -7.14 16.54 17.40
CA SER A 23 -7.10 15.27 18.16
C SER A 23 -5.70 14.94 18.72
N ASP A 24 -4.66 15.57 18.17
CA ASP A 24 -3.26 15.35 18.53
C ASP A 24 -2.62 16.70 18.94
N HIS A 25 -2.11 16.77 20.15
CA HIS A 25 -1.47 17.99 20.67
C HIS A 25 -0.16 18.33 19.95
N GLU A 26 0.55 17.36 19.39
CA GLU A 26 1.81 17.60 18.63
C GLU A 26 1.63 18.59 17.46
N ILE A 27 0.40 18.72 16.97
CA ILE A 27 0.05 19.60 15.84
C ILE A 27 0.35 21.09 16.11
N PHE A 28 0.37 21.53 17.37
CA PHE A 28 0.65 22.93 17.69
C PHE A 28 1.99 23.40 17.11
N LEU A 29 3.02 22.58 17.21
CA LEU A 29 4.34 22.93 16.71
C LEU A 29 4.39 22.98 15.18
N ARG A 30 3.73 22.01 14.51
CA ARG A 30 3.55 22.05 13.05
C ARG A 30 2.91 23.36 12.58
N GLU A 31 1.82 23.76 13.22
CA GLU A 31 1.08 24.95 12.81
C GLU A 31 1.89 26.24 13.02
N LEU A 32 2.55 26.39 14.17
CA LEU A 32 3.34 27.57 14.46
C LEU A 32 4.60 27.67 13.58
N VAL A 33 5.28 26.55 13.32
CA VAL A 33 6.42 26.53 12.40
C VAL A 33 5.96 26.78 10.96
N SER A 34 4.80 26.25 10.54
CA SER A 34 4.23 26.54 9.21
C SER A 34 3.93 28.02 9.03
N ASN A 35 3.41 28.69 10.07
CA ASN A 35 3.17 30.15 10.04
C ASN A 35 4.49 30.93 9.92
N ALA A 36 5.56 30.49 10.59
CA ALA A 36 6.90 31.08 10.48
C ALA A 36 7.48 30.89 9.07
N VAL A 37 7.25 29.71 8.44
CA VAL A 37 7.61 29.45 7.02
C VAL A 37 6.87 30.42 6.10
N ASP A 38 5.55 30.57 6.28
CA ASP A 38 4.73 31.48 5.47
C ASP A 38 5.18 32.94 5.59
N ALA A 39 5.48 33.41 6.81
CA ALA A 39 6.04 34.74 7.05
C ALA A 39 7.36 34.93 6.30
N THR A 40 8.20 33.89 6.28
CA THR A 40 9.49 33.89 5.57
C THR A 40 9.32 33.83 4.06
N GLN A 41 8.39 33.04 3.54
CA GLN A 41 8.09 33.00 2.11
C GLN A 41 7.48 34.31 1.60
N LYS A 42 6.61 34.96 2.40
CA LYS A 42 6.05 36.28 2.10
C LYS A 42 7.13 37.32 1.90
N ILE A 43 8.14 37.40 2.79
CA ILE A 43 9.23 38.38 2.62
C ILE A 43 10.11 38.08 1.43
N LYS A 44 10.38 36.80 1.09
CA LYS A 44 11.09 36.40 -0.13
C LYS A 44 10.33 36.90 -1.39
N THR A 45 9.01 36.67 -1.43
CA THR A 45 8.17 37.10 -2.54
C THR A 45 8.17 38.62 -2.68
N LEU A 46 7.97 39.37 -1.57
CA LEU A 46 7.98 40.83 -1.57
C LEU A 46 9.33 41.41 -1.98
N SER A 47 10.43 40.77 -1.59
CA SER A 47 11.76 41.18 -2.03
C SER A 47 11.99 40.93 -3.52
N SER A 48 11.54 39.78 -4.04
CA SER A 48 11.71 39.43 -5.47
C SER A 48 10.98 40.40 -6.41
N ILE A 49 9.88 40.99 -5.96
CA ILE A 49 9.11 42.00 -6.73
C ILE A 49 9.47 43.46 -6.37
N GLY A 50 10.47 43.67 -5.47
CA GLY A 50 10.96 44.98 -5.07
C GLY A 50 10.08 45.74 -4.08
N GLU A 51 9.05 45.13 -3.47
CA GLU A 51 8.22 45.75 -2.42
C GLU A 51 8.92 45.75 -1.04
N ALA A 52 9.81 44.78 -0.78
CA ALA A 52 10.70 44.83 0.39
C ALA A 52 12.11 45.24 -0.05
N LYS A 53 12.60 46.34 0.52
CA LYS A 53 13.90 46.93 0.21
C LYS A 53 14.97 46.47 1.20
N GLY A 54 16.25 46.49 0.77
CA GLY A 54 17.38 46.16 1.59
C GLY A 54 17.74 44.66 1.58
N GLU A 55 18.81 44.31 2.28
CA GLU A 55 19.25 42.93 2.43
C GLU A 55 18.38 42.19 3.42
N LEU A 56 17.91 40.99 3.01
CA LEU A 56 17.06 40.18 3.87
C LEU A 56 17.82 39.48 5.01
N GLY A 57 19.17 39.36 4.87
CA GLY A 57 19.98 38.57 5.77
C GLY A 57 19.66 37.07 5.67
N GLU A 58 20.08 36.31 6.65
CA GLU A 58 19.81 34.88 6.72
C GLU A 58 18.33 34.65 7.09
N LEU A 59 17.62 33.95 6.20
CA LEU A 59 16.21 33.59 6.41
C LEU A 59 16.11 32.18 6.95
N ARG A 60 15.95 32.04 8.25
CA ARG A 60 15.78 30.76 8.96
C ARG A 60 14.76 30.87 10.07
N ILE A 61 14.36 29.74 10.59
CA ILE A 61 13.50 29.61 11.76
C ILE A 61 14.31 28.99 12.88
N ASP A 62 14.29 29.62 14.05
CA ASP A 62 14.92 29.09 15.24
C ASP A 62 13.82 28.62 16.22
N VAL A 63 13.85 27.35 16.64
CA VAL A 63 13.01 26.78 17.68
C VAL A 63 13.87 26.60 18.92
N VAL A 64 13.53 27.28 19.99
CA VAL A 64 14.34 27.32 21.22
C VAL A 64 13.51 26.83 22.39
N LEU A 65 13.97 25.75 23.03
CA LEU A 65 13.39 25.19 24.24
C LEU A 65 14.21 25.64 25.47
N ASP A 66 13.53 26.25 26.42
CA ASP A 66 14.09 26.52 27.75
C ASP A 66 13.29 25.77 28.83
N PRO A 67 13.74 24.58 29.26
CA PRO A 67 13.04 23.80 30.27
C PRO A 67 13.04 24.46 31.67
N LYS A 68 13.98 25.38 31.97
CA LYS A 68 14.05 26.06 33.27
C LYS A 68 12.96 27.12 33.41
N GLU A 69 12.79 27.92 32.35
CA GLU A 69 11.73 28.91 32.27
C GLU A 69 10.39 28.32 31.79
N LYS A 70 10.38 27.01 31.53
CA LYS A 70 9.21 26.27 30.95
C LYS A 70 8.67 26.93 29.69
N THR A 71 9.56 27.37 28.79
CA THR A 71 9.15 28.05 27.54
C THR A 71 9.65 27.35 26.30
N LEU A 72 8.82 27.42 25.24
CA LEU A 72 9.18 27.05 23.88
C LEU A 72 9.00 28.26 22.98
N SER A 73 10.06 28.71 22.32
CA SER A 73 10.06 29.87 21.42
C SER A 73 10.18 29.44 19.97
N ILE A 74 9.38 30.05 19.09
CA ILE A 74 9.49 29.94 17.63
C ILE A 74 9.82 31.32 17.08
N ILE A 75 10.95 31.45 16.37
CA ILE A 75 11.49 32.74 15.92
C ILE A 75 11.67 32.69 14.41
N ASP A 76 11.00 33.58 13.69
CA ASP A 76 11.18 33.80 12.25
C ASP A 76 11.79 35.17 11.96
N ARG A 77 12.36 35.30 10.77
CA ARG A 77 12.88 36.55 10.21
C ARG A 77 12.07 36.99 8.99
N GLY A 78 10.76 36.68 9.02
CA GLY A 78 9.80 36.93 7.95
C GLY A 78 9.31 38.36 7.88
N VAL A 79 8.10 38.55 7.35
CA VAL A 79 7.49 39.88 7.16
C VAL A 79 7.20 40.63 8.47
N GLY A 80 7.05 39.92 9.59
CA GLY A 80 6.56 40.51 10.85
C GLY A 80 5.18 41.14 10.72
N MET A 81 4.74 41.89 11.77
CA MET A 81 3.41 42.53 11.81
C MET A 81 3.51 43.93 12.43
N THR A 82 2.64 44.83 11.98
CA THR A 82 2.35 46.10 12.67
C THR A 82 1.32 45.88 13.78
N ALA A 83 1.06 46.88 14.63
CA ALA A 83 0.01 46.80 15.66
C ALA A 83 -1.39 46.54 15.08
N GLU A 84 -1.71 47.17 13.95
CA GLU A 84 -2.98 46.96 13.25
C GLU A 84 -3.09 45.56 12.64
N GLU A 85 -1.96 45.02 12.14
CA GLU A 85 -1.90 43.66 11.63
C GLU A 85 -2.01 42.62 12.76
N VAL A 86 -1.43 42.87 13.93
CA VAL A 86 -1.62 42.03 15.12
C VAL A 86 -3.09 42.01 15.54
N ASP A 87 -3.73 43.19 15.65
CA ASP A 87 -5.15 43.28 15.97
C ASP A 87 -6.03 42.54 14.96
N LYS A 88 -5.69 42.62 13.68
CA LYS A 88 -6.44 42.00 12.59
C LYS A 88 -6.26 40.48 12.53
N TYR A 89 -5.03 39.97 12.73
CA TYR A 89 -4.69 38.55 12.49
C TYR A 89 -4.66 37.71 13.76
N LEU A 90 -4.43 38.30 14.93
CA LEU A 90 -4.37 37.57 16.21
C LEU A 90 -5.64 37.80 17.08
N ASN A 91 -6.35 38.91 16.93
CA ASN A 91 -7.56 39.18 17.74
C ASN A 91 -8.86 38.82 16.99
N GLN A 92 -8.79 38.46 15.69
CA GLN A 92 -9.96 38.03 14.93
C GLN A 92 -9.82 36.53 14.56
N VAL A 93 -10.55 35.68 15.29
CA VAL A 93 -10.53 34.24 15.09
C VAL A 93 -11.05 33.88 13.71
N ALA A 94 -10.37 32.91 13.05
CA ALA A 94 -10.66 32.45 11.68
C ALA A 94 -10.47 33.52 10.59
N PHE A 95 -9.65 34.52 10.84
CA PHE A 95 -9.23 35.48 9.82
C PHE A 95 -7.81 35.13 9.33
N SER A 96 -7.64 34.89 8.03
CA SER A 96 -6.35 34.52 7.45
C SER A 96 -5.77 35.62 6.58
N GLY A 97 -4.60 36.14 6.96
CA GLY A 97 -3.79 37.02 6.09
C GLY A 97 -3.15 36.33 4.90
N ALA A 98 -3.27 34.98 4.81
CA ALA A 98 -2.81 34.19 3.68
C ALA A 98 -3.70 34.38 2.45
N GLU A 99 -5.04 34.40 2.61
CA GLU A 99 -5.96 34.61 1.50
C GLU A 99 -5.82 36.00 0.87
N GLU A 100 -5.63 37.03 1.69
CA GLU A 100 -5.37 38.40 1.18
C GLU A 100 -4.07 38.42 0.37
N PHE A 101 -3.02 37.74 0.88
CA PHE A 101 -1.73 37.67 0.20
C PHE A 101 -1.83 36.91 -1.12
N LEU A 102 -2.47 35.75 -1.15
CA LEU A 102 -2.67 34.94 -2.35
C LEU A 102 -3.56 35.63 -3.40
N THR A 103 -4.52 36.46 -2.96
CA THR A 103 -5.32 37.26 -3.90
C THR A 103 -4.47 38.29 -4.64
N LYS A 104 -3.46 38.86 -3.95
CA LYS A 104 -2.55 39.86 -4.53
C LYS A 104 -1.38 39.18 -5.30
N TYR A 105 -0.88 38.06 -4.80
CA TYR A 105 0.30 37.34 -5.30
C TYR A 105 -0.03 35.86 -5.54
N LYS A 106 -0.60 35.58 -6.72
CA LYS A 106 -1.18 34.26 -7.06
C LYS A 106 -0.19 33.09 -7.09
N ASP A 107 1.08 33.38 -7.33
CA ASP A 107 2.13 32.36 -7.45
C ASP A 107 2.89 32.12 -6.13
N ALA A 108 2.44 32.68 -5.02
CA ALA A 108 3.08 32.51 -3.73
C ALA A 108 2.69 31.15 -3.10
N ASN A 109 3.69 30.34 -2.74
CA ASN A 109 3.50 29.10 -2.02
C ASN A 109 3.26 29.38 -0.53
N ILE A 110 2.00 29.52 -0.14
CA ILE A 110 1.56 29.75 1.24
C ILE A 110 0.89 28.47 1.77
N ILE A 111 1.23 28.12 2.99
CA ILE A 111 0.80 26.87 3.65
C ILE A 111 -0.52 27.07 4.43
N GLY A 112 -0.67 28.21 5.12
CA GLY A 112 -1.80 28.50 6.00
C GLY A 112 -3.01 29.06 5.24
N HIS A 113 -4.22 28.51 5.51
CA HIS A 113 -5.46 28.94 4.85
C HIS A 113 -6.57 29.33 5.84
N PHE A 114 -6.60 28.78 7.06
CA PHE A 114 -7.79 28.82 7.93
C PHE A 114 -7.76 29.89 9.02
N GLY A 115 -6.62 30.53 9.30
CA GLY A 115 -6.48 31.51 10.37
C GLY A 115 -6.71 30.97 11.80
N LEU A 116 -6.57 29.65 11.97
CA LEU A 116 -6.78 28.97 13.26
C LEU A 116 -5.50 28.33 13.83
N GLY A 117 -4.47 28.13 12.99
CA GLY A 117 -3.25 27.45 13.38
C GLY A 117 -2.50 28.10 14.56
N PHE A 118 -2.51 29.44 14.65
CA PHE A 118 -1.90 30.16 15.76
C PHE A 118 -2.48 29.76 17.12
N TYR A 119 -3.79 29.60 17.19
CA TYR A 119 -4.48 29.28 18.45
C TYR A 119 -4.20 27.86 18.96
N SER A 120 -3.60 27.00 18.15
CA SER A 120 -3.15 25.67 18.60
C SER A 120 -2.10 25.77 19.70
N GLY A 121 -1.34 26.86 19.78
CA GLY A 121 -0.39 27.13 20.86
C GLY A 121 -1.03 27.12 22.25
N PHE A 122 -2.30 27.54 22.37
CA PHE A 122 -3.03 27.51 23.64
C PHE A 122 -3.44 26.11 24.12
N MET A 123 -3.27 25.09 23.29
CA MET A 123 -3.50 23.70 23.72
C MET A 123 -2.47 23.24 24.74
N VAL A 124 -1.23 23.75 24.61
CA VAL A 124 -0.07 23.31 25.41
C VAL A 124 0.49 24.38 26.32
N SER A 125 -0.03 25.61 26.25
CA SER A 125 0.50 26.75 27.02
C SER A 125 -0.56 27.40 27.90
N SER A 126 -0.12 27.94 29.03
CA SER A 126 -0.89 28.79 29.94
C SER A 126 -0.88 30.25 29.51
N LYS A 127 0.13 30.68 28.74
CA LYS A 127 0.28 32.03 28.19
C LYS A 127 1.03 31.97 26.87
N VAL A 128 0.63 32.80 25.91
CA VAL A 128 1.33 33.01 24.64
C VAL A 128 1.76 34.48 24.57
N GLU A 129 3.03 34.70 24.23
CA GLU A 129 3.57 36.03 23.99
C GLU A 129 4.08 36.15 22.56
N VAL A 130 3.87 37.27 21.92
CA VAL A 130 4.32 37.55 20.55
C VAL A 130 5.07 38.89 20.54
N PHE A 131 6.33 38.81 20.05
CA PHE A 131 7.20 39.94 19.81
C PHE A 131 7.42 40.08 18.32
N THR A 132 6.88 41.13 17.69
CA THR A 132 6.92 41.23 16.22
C THR A 132 7.31 42.62 15.76
N LYS A 133 7.91 42.72 14.56
CA LYS A 133 8.18 43.98 13.86
C LYS A 133 8.02 43.78 12.37
N SER A 134 7.20 44.60 11.75
CA SER A 134 6.97 44.56 10.29
C SER A 134 8.23 44.96 9.52
N PHE A 135 8.34 44.42 8.28
CA PHE A 135 9.40 44.78 7.30
C PHE A 135 9.34 46.24 6.79
N ARG A 136 8.24 46.96 7.07
CA ARG A 136 8.04 48.32 6.62
C ARG A 136 9.01 49.26 7.34
N GLU A 137 9.56 50.25 6.62
CA GLU A 137 10.69 51.09 7.08
C GLU A 137 10.40 51.83 8.42
N ASP A 138 9.18 52.32 8.65
CA ASP A 138 8.80 53.07 9.84
C ASP A 138 8.07 52.23 10.90
N ALA A 139 8.06 50.91 10.77
CA ALA A 139 7.33 50.06 11.69
C ALA A 139 8.05 49.96 13.06
N LYS A 140 7.27 50.14 14.12
CA LYS A 140 7.70 49.91 15.50
C LYS A 140 7.55 48.44 15.84
N GLY A 141 8.33 47.97 16.83
CA GLY A 141 8.12 46.67 17.42
C GLY A 141 6.81 46.65 18.22
N VAL A 142 6.17 45.48 18.27
CA VAL A 142 4.90 45.27 18.96
C VAL A 142 5.01 44.06 19.86
N TYR A 143 4.55 44.21 21.09
CA TYR A 143 4.32 43.11 22.02
C TYR A 143 2.84 42.81 22.10
N TRP A 144 2.48 41.56 22.10
CA TRP A 144 1.14 41.03 22.34
C TRP A 144 1.21 39.86 23.30
N SER A 145 0.26 39.73 24.22
CA SER A 145 0.14 38.53 25.05
C SER A 145 -1.30 38.19 25.38
N CYS A 146 -1.57 36.90 25.57
CA CYS A 146 -2.87 36.37 25.99
C CYS A 146 -2.66 35.08 26.79
N ASP A 147 -3.48 34.87 27.81
CA ASP A 147 -3.50 33.68 28.66
C ASP A 147 -4.57 32.65 28.25
N GLY A 148 -5.19 32.84 27.08
CA GLY A 148 -6.29 32.02 26.59
C GLY A 148 -7.67 32.45 27.08
N SER A 149 -7.76 33.56 27.80
CA SER A 149 -8.99 34.32 28.04
C SER A 149 -9.34 35.22 26.82
N PRO A 150 -10.52 35.84 26.76
CA PRO A 150 -10.83 36.79 25.71
C PRO A 150 -10.02 38.10 25.79
N GLU A 151 -9.27 38.31 26.85
CA GLU A 151 -8.49 39.50 27.08
C GLU A 151 -7.07 39.34 26.56
N PHE A 152 -6.48 40.41 26.02
CA PHE A 152 -5.09 40.47 25.55
C PHE A 152 -4.43 41.76 25.96
N GLU A 153 -3.11 41.74 26.00
CA GLU A 153 -2.29 42.96 26.15
C GLU A 153 -1.58 43.24 24.81
N LEU A 154 -1.58 44.54 24.39
CA LEU A 154 -0.88 44.96 23.18
C LEU A 154 -0.27 46.35 23.42
N TYR A 155 1.05 46.45 23.16
CA TYR A 155 1.76 47.74 23.24
C TYR A 155 3.02 47.76 22.36
N GLU A 156 3.48 48.99 22.03
CA GLU A 156 4.72 49.19 21.26
C GLU A 156 5.97 48.87 22.11
N ILE A 157 6.95 48.26 21.49
CA ILE A 157 8.26 47.94 22.08
C ILE A 157 9.40 48.39 21.17
N ASP A 158 10.59 48.51 21.73
CA ASP A 158 11.80 48.67 20.94
C ASP A 158 12.31 47.30 20.50
N LYS A 159 12.15 46.96 19.24
CA LYS A 159 12.65 45.72 18.61
C LYS A 159 13.47 46.10 17.38
N ALA A 160 14.77 45.72 17.38
CA ALA A 160 15.70 46.10 16.32
C ALA A 160 15.34 45.42 14.98
N ASP A 161 15.20 44.09 14.96
CA ASP A 161 15.08 43.30 13.76
C ASP A 161 13.62 42.98 13.40
N ARG A 162 13.33 42.90 12.08
CA ARG A 162 12.02 42.43 11.59
C ARG A 162 11.81 40.93 11.94
N GLY A 163 10.58 40.49 11.80
CA GLY A 163 10.16 39.11 12.03
C GLY A 163 9.40 38.96 13.33
N THR A 164 9.07 37.73 13.68
CA THR A 164 8.23 37.40 14.83
C THR A 164 8.90 36.36 15.72
N ARG A 165 8.80 36.57 17.04
CA ARG A 165 9.08 35.57 18.05
C ARG A 165 7.80 35.28 18.81
N ILE A 166 7.38 34.01 18.80
CA ILE A 166 6.28 33.48 19.61
C ILE A 166 6.88 32.72 20.77
N VAL A 167 6.43 33.00 21.99
CA VAL A 167 6.86 32.30 23.21
C VAL A 167 5.65 31.63 23.84
N LEU A 168 5.73 30.33 24.00
CA LEU A 168 4.74 29.49 24.67
C LEU A 168 5.22 29.20 26.09
N HIS A 169 4.44 29.60 27.11
CA HIS A 169 4.66 29.18 28.49
C HIS A 169 3.93 27.85 28.70
N ILE A 170 4.68 26.75 28.70
CA ILE A 170 4.13 25.38 28.73
C ILE A 170 3.38 25.15 30.03
N ASN A 171 2.13 24.69 29.93
CA ASN A 171 1.28 24.41 31.09
C ASN A 171 1.64 23.06 31.75
N GLU A 172 1.13 22.81 32.96
CA GLU A 172 1.44 21.61 33.76
C GLU A 172 0.97 20.32 33.08
N ASP A 173 -0.16 20.37 32.35
CA ASP A 173 -0.71 19.21 31.64
C ASP A 173 0.10 18.83 30.39
N SER A 174 1.04 19.68 29.98
CA SER A 174 1.81 19.54 28.73
C SER A 174 3.33 19.52 28.95
N GLU A 175 3.80 19.21 30.18
CA GLU A 175 5.23 19.17 30.52
C GLU A 175 6.04 18.19 29.65
N GLU A 176 5.38 17.26 28.99
CA GLU A 176 6.01 16.37 28.01
C GLU A 176 6.69 17.13 26.84
N PHE A 177 6.27 18.36 26.54
CA PHE A 177 6.88 19.22 25.51
C PHE A 177 8.07 20.04 26.05
N LEU A 178 8.48 19.84 27.29
CA LEU A 178 9.75 20.35 27.85
C LEU A 178 10.91 19.38 27.63
N ASP A 179 10.67 18.22 27.02
CA ASP A 179 11.67 17.26 26.59
C ASP A 179 12.22 17.60 25.19
N GLY A 180 13.49 17.94 25.10
CA GLY A 180 14.16 18.30 23.84
C GLY A 180 14.12 17.19 22.79
N TYR A 181 14.25 15.93 23.21
CA TYR A 181 14.14 14.79 22.28
C TYR A 181 12.73 14.69 21.66
N ARG A 182 11.69 14.93 22.47
CA ARG A 182 10.31 14.92 21.97
C ARG A 182 10.06 16.06 20.97
N ILE A 183 10.53 17.28 21.29
CA ILE A 183 10.40 18.43 20.36
C ILE A 183 11.12 18.14 19.05
N ARG A 184 12.36 17.65 19.10
CA ARG A 184 13.13 17.26 17.89
C ARG A 184 12.35 16.25 17.04
N ARG A 185 11.81 15.19 17.65
CA ARG A 185 11.01 14.19 16.93
C ARG A 185 9.76 14.76 16.27
N ILE A 186 9.08 15.69 16.93
CA ILE A 186 7.90 16.36 16.35
C ILE A 186 8.32 17.20 15.14
N LEU A 187 9.40 17.95 15.23
CA LEU A 187 9.95 18.73 14.12
C LEU A 187 10.38 17.84 12.95
N GLU A 188 11.07 16.74 13.22
CA GLU A 188 11.46 15.75 12.19
C GLU A 188 10.25 15.08 11.53
N LYS A 189 9.19 14.81 12.29
CA LYS A 189 7.94 14.21 11.77
C LYS A 189 7.19 15.15 10.83
N PHE A 190 6.95 16.39 11.28
CA PHE A 190 6.05 17.31 10.58
C PHE A 190 6.75 18.33 9.69
N CYS A 191 8.00 18.67 9.99
CA CYS A 191 8.69 19.79 9.38
C CYS A 191 9.90 19.36 8.52
N LYS A 192 10.15 18.05 8.38
CA LYS A 192 11.35 17.47 7.74
C LYS A 192 11.68 18.06 6.36
N PHE A 193 10.67 18.50 5.61
CA PHE A 193 10.88 18.96 4.23
C PHE A 193 10.37 20.39 3.99
N LEU A 194 10.13 21.17 5.04
CA LEU A 194 9.72 22.56 4.89
C LEU A 194 10.78 23.40 4.15
N PRO A 195 10.35 24.39 3.31
CA PRO A 195 11.25 25.10 2.38
C PRO A 195 12.08 26.24 3.03
N VAL A 196 12.12 26.28 4.37
CA VAL A 196 12.92 27.23 5.15
C VAL A 196 13.73 26.43 6.16
N ALA A 197 15.03 26.73 6.31
CA ALA A 197 15.89 26.05 7.26
C ALA A 197 15.40 26.26 8.72
N ILE A 198 15.28 25.17 9.46
CA ILE A 198 14.81 25.12 10.84
C ILE A 198 15.95 24.64 11.72
N TYR A 199 16.28 25.43 12.74
CA TYR A 199 17.29 25.11 13.73
C TYR A 199 16.61 24.88 15.08
N PHE A 200 17.01 23.83 15.78
CA PHE A 200 16.48 23.52 17.10
C PHE A 200 17.60 23.64 18.14
N LYS A 201 17.32 24.36 19.21
CA LYS A 201 18.19 24.55 20.35
C LYS A 201 17.49 24.19 21.65
N ASP A 202 18.13 23.32 22.43
CA ASP A 202 17.73 23.01 23.80
C ASP A 202 18.72 23.66 24.79
N GLU A 203 18.24 24.65 25.56
CA GLU A 203 19.10 25.38 26.52
C GLU A 203 19.46 24.57 27.76
N SER A 204 18.89 23.36 27.92
CA SER A 204 19.31 22.44 28.98
C SER A 204 20.63 21.74 28.69
N THR A 205 21.03 21.62 27.42
CA THR A 205 22.28 20.99 27.00
C THR A 205 23.45 21.89 27.36
N LYS A 206 24.41 21.37 28.15
CA LYS A 206 25.59 22.14 28.58
C LYS A 206 26.47 22.42 27.36
N ALA A 207 26.98 23.65 27.27
CA ALA A 207 27.83 24.16 26.18
C ALA A 207 29.19 23.44 25.97
N ASP A 208 29.49 22.38 26.71
CA ASP A 208 30.78 21.68 26.68
C ASP A 208 30.85 20.45 25.78
N ASP A 209 29.72 20.04 25.17
CA ASP A 209 29.69 18.89 24.29
C ASP A 209 29.86 19.36 22.82
N LYS A 210 30.94 18.94 22.16
CA LYS A 210 31.25 19.35 20.79
C LYS A 210 30.23 18.80 19.80
N GLU A 211 29.72 17.58 20.04
CA GLU A 211 28.70 16.96 19.19
C GLU A 211 27.36 17.73 19.28
N ALA A 212 26.97 18.17 20.48
CA ALA A 212 25.79 19.01 20.67
C ALA A 212 25.89 20.37 19.94
N LYS A 213 27.10 20.96 19.90
CA LYS A 213 27.33 22.21 19.16
C LYS A 213 27.22 22.04 17.63
N GLU A 214 27.73 20.93 17.08
CA GLU A 214 27.63 20.63 15.66
C GLU A 214 26.18 20.35 15.25
N GLU A 215 25.38 19.67 16.09
CA GLU A 215 23.95 19.46 15.86
C GLU A 215 23.12 20.75 15.94
N GLU A 216 23.47 21.69 16.83
CA GLU A 216 22.81 23.01 16.92
C GLU A 216 23.07 23.89 15.68
N GLU A 217 24.18 23.70 14.97
CA GLU A 217 24.57 24.48 13.81
C GLU A 217 24.01 23.97 12.48
N SER A 218 23.40 22.78 12.46
CA SER A 218 22.80 22.19 11.26
C SER A 218 21.26 22.28 11.27
N PRO A 219 20.63 22.59 10.13
CA PRO A 219 19.17 22.57 10.04
C PRO A 219 18.66 21.13 10.21
N ILE A 220 17.55 20.97 10.93
CA ILE A 220 16.91 19.67 11.14
C ILE A 220 16.09 19.18 9.93
N ASN A 221 15.88 20.04 8.95
CA ASN A 221 15.05 19.75 7.79
C ASN A 221 15.82 19.86 6.46
N ASN A 222 15.34 19.15 5.45
CA ASN A 222 15.81 19.25 4.08
C ASN A 222 14.92 20.23 3.30
N THR A 223 15.45 21.43 3.02
CA THR A 223 14.68 22.51 2.38
C THR A 223 14.46 22.33 0.88
N ASN A 224 15.11 21.35 0.26
CA ASN A 224 15.05 21.12 -1.19
C ASN A 224 14.95 19.61 -1.50
N PRO A 225 13.85 18.96 -1.08
CA PRO A 225 13.65 17.54 -1.29
C PRO A 225 13.61 17.18 -2.77
N ILE A 226 14.05 15.98 -3.11
CA ILE A 226 14.26 15.61 -4.53
C ILE A 226 12.98 15.58 -5.36
N TRP A 227 11.80 15.38 -4.76
CA TRP A 227 10.55 15.34 -5.52
C TRP A 227 10.07 16.69 -6.07
N VAL A 228 10.63 17.82 -5.59
CA VAL A 228 10.35 19.15 -6.17
C VAL A 228 11.29 19.49 -7.32
N LYS A 229 12.37 18.70 -7.53
CA LYS A 229 13.30 18.86 -8.64
C LYS A 229 12.76 18.21 -9.91
N LYS A 230 13.24 18.64 -11.06
CA LYS A 230 12.89 17.98 -12.33
C LYS A 230 13.54 16.60 -12.42
N PRO A 231 12.84 15.59 -12.94
CA PRO A 231 13.44 14.25 -13.12
C PRO A 231 14.75 14.25 -13.92
N SER A 232 14.90 15.19 -14.86
CA SER A 232 16.11 15.34 -15.69
C SER A 232 17.35 15.83 -14.93
N GLU A 233 17.17 16.34 -13.72
CA GLU A 233 18.24 16.85 -12.84
C GLU A 233 18.72 15.80 -11.84
N LEU A 234 18.08 14.63 -11.82
CA LEU A 234 18.28 13.58 -10.82
C LEU A 234 18.90 12.33 -11.43
N THR A 235 19.77 11.70 -10.65
CA THR A 235 20.39 10.41 -10.97
C THR A 235 19.67 9.26 -10.24
N ASN A 236 19.92 8.02 -10.67
CA ASN A 236 19.41 6.84 -9.98
C ASN A 236 19.88 6.78 -8.52
N GLU A 237 21.08 7.28 -8.24
CA GLU A 237 21.65 7.32 -6.89
C GLU A 237 20.87 8.28 -5.98
N ASP A 238 20.44 9.44 -6.51
CA ASP A 238 19.61 10.40 -5.77
C ASP A 238 18.30 9.76 -5.30
N TYR A 239 17.62 9.02 -6.19
CA TYR A 239 16.40 8.30 -5.84
C TYR A 239 16.63 7.20 -4.78
N GLN A 240 17.72 6.45 -4.89
CA GLN A 240 18.04 5.40 -3.92
C GLN A 240 18.44 5.97 -2.55
N ASN A 241 19.19 7.08 -2.54
CA ASN A 241 19.57 7.77 -1.31
C ASN A 241 18.32 8.32 -0.60
N PHE A 242 17.41 8.93 -1.36
CA PHE A 242 16.16 9.43 -0.81
C PHE A 242 15.27 8.29 -0.27
N TYR A 243 15.22 7.15 -0.96
CA TYR A 243 14.51 5.98 -0.44
C TYR A 243 15.08 5.52 0.90
N ARG A 244 16.41 5.46 1.04
CA ARG A 244 17.09 5.11 2.30
C ARG A 244 16.86 6.14 3.41
N GLU A 245 16.76 7.42 3.05
CA GLU A 245 16.40 8.50 3.99
C GLU A 245 15.00 8.32 4.56
N LEU A 246 14.03 7.90 3.73
CA LEU A 246 12.65 7.67 4.15
C LEU A 246 12.46 6.33 4.88
N TYR A 247 13.15 5.29 4.42
CA TYR A 247 13.00 3.90 4.87
C TYR A 247 14.37 3.26 5.17
N PRO A 248 15.02 3.63 6.30
CA PRO A 248 16.38 3.18 6.60
C PRO A 248 16.54 1.65 6.71
N ALA A 249 15.49 0.93 7.11
CA ALA A 249 15.46 -0.53 7.21
C ALA A 249 14.97 -1.23 5.93
N GLY A 250 14.58 -0.46 4.90
CA GLY A 250 14.03 -0.99 3.65
C GLY A 250 15.09 -1.57 2.71
N GLU A 251 14.74 -2.64 1.99
CA GLU A 251 15.56 -3.14 0.87
C GLU A 251 15.46 -2.17 -0.31
N THR A 252 16.48 -2.16 -1.19
CA THR A 252 16.47 -1.35 -2.43
C THR A 252 15.20 -1.61 -3.23
N PRO A 253 14.46 -0.54 -3.65
CA PRO A 253 13.24 -0.70 -4.42
C PRO A 253 13.51 -1.26 -5.82
N LEU A 254 12.52 -1.89 -6.42
CA LEU A 254 12.59 -2.46 -7.77
C LEU A 254 12.77 -1.39 -8.83
N PHE A 255 12.03 -0.29 -8.69
CA PHE A 255 12.06 0.94 -9.48
C PHE A 255 11.20 2.01 -8.81
N TRP A 256 11.11 3.17 -9.42
CA TRP A 256 10.31 4.31 -8.93
C TRP A 256 9.62 5.05 -10.06
N ILE A 257 8.63 5.83 -9.66
CA ILE A 257 7.89 6.74 -10.54
C ILE A 257 8.00 8.13 -9.95
N HIS A 258 8.59 9.07 -10.67
CA HIS A 258 8.59 10.47 -10.31
C HIS A 258 7.33 11.13 -10.88
N LEU A 259 6.48 11.65 -9.99
CA LEU A 259 5.28 12.39 -10.31
C LEU A 259 5.66 13.87 -10.44
N ASN A 260 5.31 14.49 -11.56
CA ASN A 260 5.50 15.93 -11.78
C ASN A 260 4.39 16.38 -12.75
N VAL A 261 3.36 17.01 -12.21
CA VAL A 261 2.14 17.41 -12.92
C VAL A 261 1.80 18.83 -12.49
N ASP A 262 1.66 19.74 -13.47
CA ASP A 262 1.32 21.14 -13.25
C ASP A 262 -0.13 21.45 -13.65
N TYR A 263 -0.76 20.60 -14.46
CA TYR A 263 -2.11 20.78 -14.97
C TYR A 263 -2.80 19.43 -15.20
N PRO A 264 -4.08 19.24 -14.85
CA PRO A 264 -5.07 20.20 -14.34
C PRO A 264 -5.02 20.41 -12.81
N PHE A 265 -4.04 19.86 -12.14
CA PHE A 265 -3.76 20.02 -10.71
C PHE A 265 -2.26 19.92 -10.50
N ASN A 266 -1.77 20.47 -9.40
CA ASN A 266 -0.38 20.37 -9.01
C ASN A 266 -0.17 19.06 -8.22
N LEU A 267 0.72 18.20 -8.71
CA LEU A 267 1.08 16.95 -8.06
C LEU A 267 2.53 16.66 -8.28
N THR A 268 3.29 16.62 -7.23
CA THR A 268 4.68 16.15 -7.23
C THR A 268 4.83 14.96 -6.30
N GLY A 269 5.91 14.20 -6.44
CA GLY A 269 6.15 13.08 -5.56
C GLY A 269 7.00 11.99 -6.20
N ILE A 270 7.33 10.99 -5.40
CA ILE A 270 8.04 9.80 -5.86
C ILE A 270 7.40 8.58 -5.24
N LEU A 271 6.93 7.68 -6.09
CA LEU A 271 6.41 6.38 -5.68
C LEU A 271 7.45 5.30 -5.95
N TYR A 272 7.77 4.51 -4.96
CA TYR A 272 8.70 3.38 -5.04
C TYR A 272 7.96 2.05 -5.00
N PHE A 273 8.38 1.14 -5.84
CA PHE A 273 7.93 -0.25 -5.81
C PHE A 273 8.89 -1.07 -4.95
N PRO A 274 8.50 -1.45 -3.72
CA PRO A 274 9.33 -2.26 -2.85
C PRO A 274 9.40 -3.71 -3.33
N LYS A 275 10.41 -4.44 -2.90
CA LYS A 275 10.40 -5.90 -2.99
C LYS A 275 9.44 -6.46 -1.94
N ILE A 276 8.43 -7.18 -2.39
CA ILE A 276 7.49 -7.87 -1.51
C ILE A 276 7.95 -9.31 -1.32
N LYS A 277 8.21 -9.71 -0.06
CA LYS A 277 8.44 -11.10 0.30
C LYS A 277 7.10 -11.76 0.60
N GLN A 278 6.95 -13.03 0.23
CA GLN A 278 5.71 -13.81 0.43
C GLN A 278 5.35 -14.02 1.91
N SER A 279 6.24 -13.72 2.85
CA SER A 279 5.96 -13.82 4.29
C SER A 279 5.29 -12.53 4.79
N TYR A 280 4.05 -12.68 5.20
CA TYR A 280 3.12 -11.66 5.66
C TYR A 280 3.53 -10.96 6.95
N GLU A 281 4.33 -9.93 6.84
CA GLU A 281 4.07 -8.73 7.62
C GLU A 281 3.72 -7.64 6.59
N ILE A 282 2.46 -7.24 6.55
CA ILE A 282 2.04 -5.99 5.92
C ILE A 282 2.75 -4.90 6.74
N GLN A 283 4.02 -4.66 6.41
CA GLN A 283 4.76 -3.53 6.97
C GLN A 283 3.98 -2.28 6.58
N LYS A 284 3.60 -1.53 7.59
CA LYS A 284 2.87 -0.26 7.47
C LYS A 284 3.76 0.90 7.02
N ASP A 285 4.80 0.64 6.27
CA ASP A 285 5.57 1.69 5.62
C ASP A 285 4.73 2.22 4.48
N LYS A 286 4.22 3.42 4.67
CA LYS A 286 3.15 3.98 3.87
C LYS A 286 3.67 5.11 3.01
N ILE A 287 2.92 5.41 1.96
CA ILE A 287 3.10 6.64 1.23
C ILE A 287 2.79 7.81 2.17
N GLN A 288 3.68 8.77 2.24
CA GLN A 288 3.53 9.99 3.02
C GLN A 288 2.90 11.09 2.16
N LEU A 289 1.81 11.68 2.65
CA LEU A 289 1.15 12.80 1.99
C LEU A 289 1.66 14.12 2.55
N TYR A 290 2.00 15.01 1.64
CA TYR A 290 2.39 16.39 1.91
C TYR A 290 1.45 17.37 1.18
N SER A 291 1.38 18.59 1.68
CA SER A 291 0.77 19.73 1.01
C SER A 291 1.72 20.92 1.17
N ASN A 292 2.27 21.42 0.05
CA ASN A 292 3.35 22.42 0.08
C ASN A 292 4.51 22.04 1.01
N GLN A 293 4.99 20.77 0.92
CA GLN A 293 6.06 20.21 1.72
C GLN A 293 5.77 20.08 3.24
N VAL A 294 4.54 20.36 3.68
CA VAL A 294 4.08 20.10 5.04
C VAL A 294 3.49 18.70 5.13
N PHE A 295 3.95 17.90 6.07
CA PHE A 295 3.39 16.58 6.32
C PHE A 295 1.92 16.66 6.73
N VAL A 296 1.08 15.91 6.05
CA VAL A 296 -0.37 15.81 6.30
C VAL A 296 -0.70 14.52 7.03
N THR A 297 -0.42 13.38 6.40
CA THR A 297 -0.74 12.04 6.90
C THR A 297 0.05 10.97 6.14
N ASP A 298 0.15 9.79 6.73
CA ASP A 298 0.59 8.56 6.07
C ASP A 298 -0.59 7.62 5.72
N GLU A 299 -1.81 8.04 5.98
CA GLU A 299 -3.04 7.35 5.59
C GLU A 299 -3.61 7.95 4.31
N VAL A 300 -3.16 7.45 3.16
CA VAL A 300 -3.50 7.98 1.82
C VAL A 300 -4.68 7.26 1.16
N LYS A 301 -5.58 6.70 1.96
CA LYS A 301 -6.79 6.03 1.46
C LYS A 301 -7.58 6.99 0.57
N ASP A 302 -8.09 6.51 -0.56
CA ASP A 302 -8.81 7.25 -1.61
C ASP A 302 -7.93 8.18 -2.49
N ILE A 303 -6.77 8.65 -2.03
CA ILE A 303 -5.81 9.44 -2.83
C ILE A 303 -5.03 8.50 -3.75
N VAL A 304 -4.58 7.38 -3.20
CA VAL A 304 -3.91 6.31 -3.94
C VAL A 304 -4.86 5.13 -4.07
N PRO A 305 -4.95 4.50 -5.25
CA PRO A 305 -5.73 3.27 -5.42
C PRO A 305 -5.34 2.20 -4.42
N GLU A 306 -6.33 1.42 -3.97
CA GLU A 306 -6.12 0.41 -2.92
C GLU A 306 -5.01 -0.59 -3.26
N PHE A 307 -4.92 -1.03 -4.52
CA PHE A 307 -3.88 -1.95 -4.99
C PHE A 307 -2.46 -1.36 -4.98
N LEU A 308 -2.33 -0.03 -4.86
CA LEU A 308 -1.05 0.68 -4.75
C LEU A 308 -0.71 1.09 -3.31
N MET A 309 -1.53 0.73 -2.32
CA MET A 309 -1.26 1.07 -0.91
C MET A 309 -0.04 0.35 -0.33
N LEU A 310 0.49 -0.66 -1.04
CA LEU A 310 1.74 -1.33 -0.70
C LEU A 310 2.99 -0.60 -1.24
N LEU A 311 2.81 0.47 -2.01
CA LEU A 311 3.92 1.30 -2.47
C LEU A 311 4.46 2.16 -1.32
N HIS A 312 5.72 2.51 -1.43
CA HIS A 312 6.40 3.47 -0.56
C HIS A 312 6.54 4.82 -1.26
N GLY A 313 6.86 5.88 -0.52
CA GLY A 313 7.23 7.15 -1.13
C GLY A 313 6.50 8.36 -0.57
N VAL A 314 6.46 9.41 -1.38
CA VAL A 314 5.85 10.68 -1.04
C VAL A 314 4.93 11.17 -2.15
N ILE A 315 3.86 11.82 -1.75
CA ILE A 315 2.95 12.58 -2.63
C ILE A 315 2.81 13.96 -2.03
N ASP A 316 2.99 15.00 -2.83
CA ASP A 316 2.83 16.39 -2.43
C ASP A 316 1.88 17.10 -3.42
N SER A 317 0.76 17.62 -2.91
CA SER A 317 -0.21 18.33 -3.72
C SER A 317 -0.95 19.38 -2.90
N PRO A 318 -0.88 20.66 -3.30
CA PRO A 318 -1.67 21.74 -2.69
C PRO A 318 -3.15 21.66 -3.06
N ASP A 319 -3.50 20.93 -4.12
CA ASP A 319 -4.87 20.85 -4.64
C ASP A 319 -5.72 19.77 -3.95
N ILE A 320 -5.14 19.02 -3.02
CA ILE A 320 -5.88 18.11 -2.15
C ILE A 320 -6.55 18.95 -1.06
N PRO A 321 -7.90 19.02 -1.03
CA PRO A 321 -8.59 19.82 -0.04
C PRO A 321 -8.42 19.22 1.35
N LEU A 322 -7.94 20.07 2.27
CA LEU A 322 -7.72 19.73 3.66
C LEU A 322 -8.77 20.40 4.54
N ASN A 323 -9.14 19.74 5.64
CA ASN A 323 -9.92 20.37 6.70
C ASN A 323 -9.01 21.21 7.62
N VAL A 324 -9.58 21.82 8.64
CA VAL A 324 -8.85 22.68 9.60
C VAL A 324 -7.74 21.92 10.32
N SER A 325 -7.93 20.64 10.62
CA SER A 325 -6.91 19.76 11.23
C SER A 325 -5.90 19.20 10.22
N ARG A 326 -5.95 19.65 8.96
CA ARG A 326 -5.17 19.18 7.81
C ARG A 326 -5.38 17.69 7.48
N SER A 327 -6.50 17.08 7.90
CA SER A 327 -6.93 15.81 7.33
C SER A 327 -7.56 16.08 5.95
N TYR A 328 -7.32 15.22 4.98
CA TYR A 328 -7.90 15.40 3.65
C TYR A 328 -9.40 15.05 3.61
N LEU A 329 -10.13 15.70 2.71
CA LEU A 329 -11.56 15.47 2.52
C LEU A 329 -11.79 14.28 1.60
N GLN A 330 -12.31 13.18 2.16
CA GLN A 330 -12.66 11.98 1.40
C GLN A 330 -13.79 12.26 0.40
N GLY A 331 -13.69 11.65 -0.78
CA GLY A 331 -14.73 11.76 -1.82
C GLY A 331 -14.70 13.03 -2.65
N ASP A 332 -13.74 13.94 -2.45
CA ASP A 332 -13.58 15.15 -3.26
C ASP A 332 -13.29 14.82 -4.73
N PRO A 333 -13.84 15.55 -5.69
CA PRO A 333 -13.59 15.35 -7.11
C PRO A 333 -12.12 15.49 -7.53
N ASN A 334 -11.33 16.33 -6.88
CA ASN A 334 -9.91 16.49 -7.18
C ASN A 334 -9.11 15.28 -6.71
N VAL A 335 -9.43 14.74 -5.53
CA VAL A 335 -8.84 13.49 -5.03
C VAL A 335 -9.07 12.35 -6.03
N LYS A 336 -10.29 12.21 -6.57
CA LYS A 336 -10.60 11.20 -7.60
C LYS A 336 -9.79 11.39 -8.90
N LYS A 337 -9.56 12.64 -9.32
CA LYS A 337 -8.73 12.94 -10.50
C LYS A 337 -7.26 12.57 -10.27
N ILE A 338 -6.73 12.90 -9.08
CA ILE A 338 -5.37 12.56 -8.67
C ILE A 338 -5.20 11.04 -8.65
N ASN A 339 -6.13 10.31 -8.01
CA ASN A 339 -6.16 8.85 -7.99
C ASN A 339 -6.11 8.24 -9.40
N ALA A 340 -6.99 8.69 -10.30
CA ALA A 340 -7.03 8.22 -11.69
C ALA A 340 -5.73 8.54 -12.45
N HIS A 341 -5.08 9.68 -12.15
CA HIS A 341 -3.81 10.05 -12.75
C HIS A 341 -2.66 9.14 -12.27
N ILE A 342 -2.59 8.88 -10.96
CA ILE A 342 -1.61 7.95 -10.37
C ILE A 342 -1.77 6.56 -10.99
N THR A 343 -3.01 6.02 -11.05
CA THR A 343 -3.32 4.74 -11.70
C THR A 343 -2.76 4.69 -13.12
N LYS A 344 -3.05 5.74 -13.91
CA LYS A 344 -2.57 5.85 -15.28
C LYS A 344 -1.05 5.87 -15.37
N LYS A 345 -0.37 6.67 -14.54
CA LYS A 345 1.10 6.78 -14.54
C LYS A 345 1.77 5.47 -14.16
N VAL A 346 1.22 4.75 -13.18
CA VAL A 346 1.70 3.43 -12.78
C VAL A 346 1.57 2.44 -13.94
N ALA A 347 0.39 2.36 -14.57
CA ALA A 347 0.16 1.47 -15.70
C ALA A 347 1.08 1.79 -16.88
N ASP A 348 1.26 3.09 -17.19
CA ASP A 348 2.16 3.53 -18.28
C ASP A 348 3.63 3.17 -17.99
N LYS A 349 4.07 3.27 -16.72
CA LYS A 349 5.44 2.88 -16.33
C LYS A 349 5.68 1.39 -16.39
N LEU A 350 4.71 0.59 -15.96
CA LEU A 350 4.79 -0.87 -16.06
C LEU A 350 4.85 -1.33 -17.52
N ASP A 351 4.01 -0.76 -18.39
CA ASP A 351 4.01 -1.02 -19.84
C ASP A 351 5.34 -0.57 -20.49
N GLU A 352 5.90 0.57 -20.07
CA GLU A 352 7.20 1.05 -20.52
C GLU A 352 8.33 0.06 -20.19
N ILE A 353 8.39 -0.39 -18.92
CA ILE A 353 9.43 -1.35 -18.48
C ILE A 353 9.27 -2.67 -19.25
N PHE A 354 8.03 -3.17 -19.38
CA PHE A 354 7.74 -4.40 -20.10
C PHE A 354 8.19 -4.34 -21.57
N ARG A 355 7.93 -3.22 -22.26
CA ARG A 355 8.32 -3.06 -23.67
C ARG A 355 9.80 -2.84 -23.88
N ASN A 356 10.46 -2.09 -23.00
CA ASN A 356 11.86 -1.70 -23.17
C ASN A 356 12.84 -2.73 -22.64
N ASP A 357 12.48 -3.45 -21.57
CA ASP A 357 13.31 -4.46 -20.92
C ASP A 357 12.43 -5.56 -20.30
N ARG A 358 11.87 -6.39 -21.19
CA ARG A 358 10.99 -7.49 -20.82
C ARG A 358 11.66 -8.44 -19.82
N LYS A 359 12.94 -8.76 -20.02
CA LYS A 359 13.67 -9.66 -19.13
C LYS A 359 13.74 -9.12 -17.72
N SER A 360 14.10 -7.86 -17.56
CA SER A 360 14.11 -7.19 -16.25
C SER A 360 12.71 -7.11 -15.61
N PHE A 361 11.65 -6.99 -16.42
CA PHE A 361 10.26 -7.03 -15.93
C PHE A 361 9.91 -8.44 -15.40
N GLU A 362 10.24 -9.49 -16.15
CA GLU A 362 10.00 -10.88 -15.77
C GLU A 362 10.77 -11.26 -14.49
N GLU A 363 12.03 -10.86 -14.34
CA GLU A 363 12.83 -11.06 -13.12
C GLU A 363 12.21 -10.40 -11.87
N LYS A 364 11.40 -9.35 -12.04
CA LYS A 364 10.70 -8.65 -10.97
C LYS A 364 9.26 -9.15 -10.75
N TRP A 365 8.80 -10.08 -11.58
CA TRP A 365 7.39 -10.49 -11.61
C TRP A 365 6.90 -11.08 -10.30
N GLU A 366 7.73 -11.78 -9.55
CA GLU A 366 7.39 -12.31 -8.23
C GLU A 366 6.82 -11.22 -7.30
N SER A 367 7.43 -10.02 -7.32
CA SER A 367 6.95 -8.87 -6.53
C SER A 367 5.88 -8.05 -7.25
N LEU A 368 5.96 -7.91 -8.58
CA LEU A 368 5.03 -7.08 -9.37
C LEU A 368 3.68 -7.74 -9.60
N GLY A 369 3.65 -9.06 -9.71
CA GLY A 369 2.45 -9.82 -10.04
C GLY A 369 1.28 -9.56 -9.09
N LEU A 370 1.57 -9.36 -7.80
CA LEU A 370 0.56 -9.04 -6.80
C LEU A 370 -0.12 -7.69 -7.11
N PHE A 371 0.67 -6.63 -7.36
CA PHE A 371 0.15 -5.29 -7.70
C PHE A 371 -0.68 -5.33 -9.00
N VAL A 372 -0.15 -6.01 -10.02
CA VAL A 372 -0.80 -6.08 -11.33
C VAL A 372 -2.12 -6.81 -11.23
N LYS A 373 -2.14 -8.01 -10.64
CA LYS A 373 -3.36 -8.82 -10.49
C LYS A 373 -4.42 -8.13 -9.64
N TYR A 374 -4.01 -7.51 -8.51
CA TYR A 374 -4.95 -6.80 -7.66
C TYR A 374 -5.50 -5.55 -8.35
N GLY A 375 -4.66 -4.80 -9.06
CA GLY A 375 -5.10 -3.67 -9.86
C GLY A 375 -6.11 -4.05 -10.96
N MET A 376 -5.89 -5.18 -11.66
CA MET A 376 -6.80 -5.70 -12.69
C MET A 376 -8.17 -6.10 -12.12
N MET A 377 -8.22 -6.55 -10.86
CA MET A 377 -9.48 -6.88 -10.19
C MET A 377 -10.27 -5.63 -9.77
N THR A 378 -9.60 -4.56 -9.38
CA THR A 378 -10.20 -3.41 -8.70
C THR A 378 -10.39 -2.17 -9.58
N ASP A 379 -9.69 -2.07 -10.72
CA ASP A 379 -9.76 -0.91 -11.64
C ASP A 379 -9.82 -1.37 -13.11
N ASP A 380 -10.95 -1.14 -13.77
CA ASP A 380 -11.17 -1.56 -15.16
C ASP A 380 -10.26 -0.82 -16.16
N LYS A 381 -9.90 0.44 -15.91
CA LYS A 381 -8.97 1.18 -16.77
C LYS A 381 -7.54 0.67 -16.64
N PHE A 382 -7.17 0.23 -15.43
CA PHE A 382 -5.91 -0.45 -15.22
C PHE A 382 -5.90 -1.82 -15.91
N LEU A 383 -6.98 -2.59 -15.80
CA LEU A 383 -7.16 -3.89 -16.49
C LEU A 383 -6.92 -3.77 -18.00
N ASP A 384 -7.55 -2.78 -18.66
CA ASP A 384 -7.40 -2.56 -20.11
C ASP A 384 -5.94 -2.39 -20.55
N LYS A 385 -5.15 -1.73 -19.70
CA LYS A 385 -3.70 -1.56 -19.96
C LYS A 385 -2.90 -2.78 -19.56
N ALA A 386 -3.18 -3.35 -18.40
CA ALA A 386 -2.44 -4.46 -17.81
C ALA A 386 -2.54 -5.75 -18.63
N ASN A 387 -3.59 -5.93 -19.41
CA ASN A 387 -3.70 -7.02 -20.38
C ASN A 387 -2.51 -7.12 -21.35
N LYS A 388 -1.76 -6.02 -21.56
CA LYS A 388 -0.59 -6.00 -22.46
C LYS A 388 0.68 -6.51 -21.80
N PHE A 389 0.79 -6.40 -20.48
CA PHE A 389 2.01 -6.73 -19.72
C PHE A 389 1.77 -7.71 -18.55
N LEU A 390 0.55 -8.20 -18.36
CA LEU A 390 0.33 -9.34 -17.50
C LEU A 390 1.07 -10.54 -18.07
N VAL A 391 1.95 -11.15 -17.28
CA VAL A 391 2.66 -12.37 -17.67
C VAL A 391 2.35 -13.52 -16.72
N MET A 392 2.44 -14.74 -17.25
CA MET A 392 2.27 -15.99 -16.52
C MET A 392 3.48 -16.88 -16.82
N GLU A 393 4.14 -17.37 -15.79
CA GLU A 393 5.32 -18.21 -15.90
C GLU A 393 4.92 -19.68 -16.16
N ASP A 394 5.50 -20.31 -17.17
CA ASP A 394 5.33 -21.75 -17.43
C ASP A 394 6.05 -22.57 -16.35
N ALA A 395 5.35 -23.56 -15.82
CA ALA A 395 5.85 -24.41 -14.75
C ALA A 395 6.96 -25.40 -15.20
N ALA A 396 7.14 -25.60 -16.52
CA ALA A 396 8.11 -26.55 -17.07
C ALA A 396 9.47 -25.91 -17.31
N ASP A 397 9.49 -24.80 -18.01
CA ASP A 397 10.70 -24.19 -18.57
C ASP A 397 10.95 -22.76 -18.04
N GLY A 398 10.03 -22.21 -17.23
CA GLY A 398 10.14 -20.87 -16.67
C GLY A 398 9.96 -19.74 -17.69
N VAL A 399 9.44 -20.05 -18.89
CA VAL A 399 9.15 -19.05 -19.91
C VAL A 399 7.90 -18.27 -19.51
N PHE A 400 7.96 -16.95 -19.66
CA PHE A 400 6.84 -16.08 -19.37
C PHE A 400 6.00 -15.80 -20.63
N TYR A 401 4.69 -15.94 -20.51
CA TYR A 401 3.72 -15.66 -21.56
C TYR A 401 2.78 -14.56 -21.15
N THR A 402 2.54 -13.59 -22.03
CA THR A 402 1.31 -12.79 -21.97
C THR A 402 0.10 -13.65 -22.31
N LEU A 403 -1.12 -13.17 -22.04
CA LEU A 403 -2.33 -13.91 -22.37
C LEU A 403 -2.40 -14.30 -23.87
N GLU A 404 -2.03 -13.38 -24.76
CA GLU A 404 -2.07 -13.64 -26.21
C GLU A 404 -0.95 -14.59 -26.68
N GLU A 405 0.23 -14.49 -26.06
CA GLU A 405 1.32 -15.44 -26.31
C GLU A 405 0.96 -16.84 -25.81
N TYR A 406 0.33 -16.94 -24.62
CA TYR A 406 -0.16 -18.22 -24.11
C TYR A 406 -1.21 -18.83 -25.05
N LYS A 407 -2.20 -18.07 -25.49
CA LYS A 407 -3.21 -18.53 -26.45
C LYS A 407 -2.57 -19.03 -27.74
N THR A 408 -1.52 -18.38 -28.20
CA THR A 408 -0.77 -18.79 -29.40
C THR A 408 0.04 -20.06 -29.14
N ALA A 409 0.73 -20.17 -28.00
CA ALA A 409 1.55 -21.34 -27.67
C ALA A 409 0.72 -22.58 -27.36
N ALA A 410 -0.44 -22.41 -26.73
CA ALA A 410 -1.38 -23.47 -26.42
C ALA A 410 -2.24 -23.88 -27.63
N ASP A 411 -2.44 -22.96 -28.57
CA ASP A 411 -3.20 -23.12 -29.83
C ASP A 411 -4.49 -23.98 -29.67
N THR A 412 -4.70 -24.91 -30.59
CA THR A 412 -5.86 -25.82 -30.61
C THR A 412 -5.79 -26.90 -29.53
N LEU A 413 -4.62 -27.17 -28.99
CA LEU A 413 -4.43 -28.20 -27.94
C LEU A 413 -5.21 -27.85 -26.66
N GLN A 414 -5.31 -26.55 -26.31
CA GLN A 414 -5.98 -26.11 -25.09
C GLN A 414 -7.23 -25.26 -25.39
N LYS A 415 -7.97 -25.60 -26.45
CA LYS A 415 -9.33 -25.10 -26.69
C LYS A 415 -10.36 -26.14 -26.31
N ASN A 416 -11.32 -25.74 -25.48
CA ASN A 416 -12.44 -26.58 -25.11
C ASN A 416 -13.50 -26.62 -26.22
N LYS A 417 -14.53 -27.45 -26.06
CA LYS A 417 -15.65 -27.60 -27.00
C LYS A 417 -16.43 -26.29 -27.27
N GLU A 418 -16.36 -25.32 -26.38
CA GLU A 418 -16.97 -23.98 -26.51
C GLU A 418 -16.06 -23.01 -27.27
N GLY A 419 -14.86 -23.43 -27.67
CA GLY A 419 -13.84 -22.59 -28.32
C GLY A 419 -13.08 -21.66 -27.41
N LYS A 420 -13.27 -21.76 -26.08
CA LYS A 420 -12.51 -20.98 -25.09
C LYS A 420 -11.11 -21.55 -24.92
N SER A 421 -10.13 -20.67 -24.75
CA SER A 421 -8.77 -21.07 -24.38
C SER A 421 -8.74 -21.51 -22.93
N VAL A 422 -8.25 -22.73 -22.68
CA VAL A 422 -8.11 -23.26 -21.33
C VAL A 422 -6.71 -22.95 -20.81
N ILE A 423 -6.64 -22.13 -19.76
CA ILE A 423 -5.40 -21.85 -19.05
C ILE A 423 -5.28 -22.88 -17.92
N ILE A 424 -4.38 -23.84 -18.13
CA ILE A 424 -4.08 -24.84 -17.09
C ILE A 424 -3.05 -24.23 -16.15
N TYR A 425 -3.31 -24.28 -14.84
CA TYR A 425 -2.45 -23.65 -13.86
C TYR A 425 -2.11 -24.57 -12.68
N THR A 426 -0.98 -24.29 -12.04
CA THR A 426 -0.55 -24.90 -10.78
C THR A 426 -0.46 -23.84 -9.69
N THR A 427 -0.78 -24.23 -8.45
CA THR A 427 -0.62 -23.38 -7.25
C THR A 427 0.52 -23.86 -6.36
N ASP A 428 1.06 -25.04 -6.62
CA ASP A 428 2.20 -25.63 -5.93
C ASP A 428 2.90 -26.61 -6.89
N PRO A 429 3.90 -26.13 -7.63
CA PRO A 429 4.61 -26.97 -8.62
C PRO A 429 5.27 -28.21 -8.01
N VAL A 430 5.64 -28.15 -6.73
CA VAL A 430 6.31 -29.27 -6.05
C VAL A 430 5.30 -30.36 -5.71
N GLN A 431 4.18 -30.01 -5.07
CA GLN A 431 3.13 -30.99 -4.75
C GLN A 431 2.43 -31.54 -6.00
N GLN A 432 2.28 -30.71 -7.02
CA GLN A 432 1.52 -31.04 -8.24
C GLN A 432 2.40 -31.58 -9.38
N ASP A 433 3.69 -31.88 -9.13
CA ASP A 433 4.66 -32.31 -10.15
C ASP A 433 4.14 -33.46 -11.04
N ALA A 434 3.50 -34.49 -10.46
CA ALA A 434 2.96 -35.59 -11.22
C ALA A 434 1.84 -35.18 -12.20
N TYR A 435 0.98 -34.26 -11.80
CA TYR A 435 -0.11 -33.73 -12.64
C TYR A 435 0.43 -32.80 -13.73
N ILE A 436 1.43 -31.97 -13.39
CA ILE A 436 2.12 -31.11 -14.35
C ILE A 436 2.77 -31.98 -15.44
N LYS A 437 3.51 -33.01 -15.04
CA LYS A 437 4.15 -33.96 -16.00
C LYS A 437 3.12 -34.68 -16.88
N ALA A 438 2.00 -35.12 -16.30
CA ALA A 438 0.92 -35.74 -17.06
C ALA A 438 0.30 -34.76 -18.11
N ALA A 439 0.08 -33.52 -17.73
CA ALA A 439 -0.43 -32.47 -18.63
C ALA A 439 0.60 -32.17 -19.74
N GLN A 440 1.87 -32.03 -19.39
CA GLN A 440 2.97 -31.83 -20.35
C GLN A 440 3.14 -33.01 -21.32
N GLY A 441 2.92 -34.25 -20.85
CA GLY A 441 2.91 -35.45 -21.71
C GLY A 441 1.83 -35.40 -22.81
N LYS A 442 0.77 -34.59 -22.59
CA LYS A 442 -0.28 -34.24 -23.60
C LYS A 442 0.06 -33.03 -24.46
N GLY A 443 1.23 -32.42 -24.24
CA GLY A 443 1.63 -31.17 -24.91
C GLY A 443 0.99 -29.90 -24.32
N TYR A 444 0.34 -29.99 -23.16
CA TYR A 444 -0.29 -28.83 -22.54
C TYR A 444 0.73 -27.92 -21.86
N LYS A 445 0.50 -26.62 -21.95
CA LYS A 445 1.19 -25.58 -21.18
C LYS A 445 0.53 -25.43 -19.81
N VAL A 446 1.35 -25.37 -18.77
CA VAL A 446 0.88 -25.21 -17.38
C VAL A 446 1.56 -24.00 -16.77
N VAL A 447 0.80 -23.00 -16.31
CA VAL A 447 1.34 -21.77 -15.74
C VAL A 447 1.27 -21.77 -14.21
N LYS A 448 2.18 -21.03 -13.57
CA LYS A 448 2.21 -20.86 -12.11
C LYS A 448 1.27 -19.73 -11.70
N LEU A 449 0.37 -20.01 -10.77
CA LEU A 449 -0.49 -19.07 -10.07
C LEU A 449 -0.44 -19.40 -8.56
N GLU A 450 0.63 -18.94 -7.88
CA GLU A 450 1.03 -19.38 -6.55
C GLU A 450 0.70 -18.36 -5.45
N THR A 451 0.15 -17.18 -5.82
CA THR A 451 -0.15 -16.12 -4.86
C THR A 451 -1.54 -16.29 -4.26
N MET A 452 -1.74 -15.79 -3.03
CA MET A 452 -3.05 -15.86 -2.36
C MET A 452 -4.16 -15.11 -3.11
N VAL A 453 -3.82 -14.11 -3.94
CA VAL A 453 -4.82 -13.36 -4.71
C VAL A 453 -5.26 -14.11 -5.97
N ASP A 454 -4.56 -15.17 -6.38
CA ASP A 454 -4.79 -15.82 -7.66
C ASP A 454 -6.17 -16.49 -7.77
N ALA A 455 -6.71 -17.05 -6.68
CA ALA A 455 -8.07 -17.62 -6.71
C ALA A 455 -9.12 -16.54 -7.00
N ALA A 456 -9.02 -15.37 -6.37
CA ALA A 456 -9.90 -14.23 -6.62
C ALA A 456 -9.66 -13.63 -8.01
N PHE A 457 -8.39 -13.53 -8.44
CA PHE A 457 -8.00 -13.07 -9.77
C PHE A 457 -8.61 -13.94 -10.87
N ILE A 458 -8.47 -15.25 -10.78
CA ILE A 458 -9.04 -16.22 -11.74
C ILE A 458 -10.55 -16.02 -11.86
N ASN A 459 -11.27 -16.01 -10.72
CA ASN A 459 -12.73 -15.83 -10.74
C ASN A 459 -13.16 -14.50 -11.38
N ASN A 460 -12.42 -13.42 -11.09
CA ASN A 460 -12.71 -12.12 -11.67
C ASN A 460 -12.40 -12.07 -13.17
N MET A 461 -11.28 -12.67 -13.59
CA MET A 461 -10.89 -12.68 -15.00
C MET A 461 -11.79 -13.59 -15.86
N GLU A 462 -12.27 -14.72 -15.35
CA GLU A 462 -13.24 -15.55 -16.06
C GLU A 462 -14.57 -14.81 -16.35
N MET A 463 -14.95 -13.85 -15.47
CA MET A 463 -16.11 -12.99 -15.74
C MET A 463 -15.84 -11.88 -16.76
N LYS A 464 -14.58 -11.43 -16.87
CA LYS A 464 -14.19 -10.31 -17.75
C LYS A 464 -13.63 -10.77 -19.09
N TRP A 465 -13.08 -11.98 -19.17
CA TRP A 465 -12.48 -12.56 -20.37
C TRP A 465 -13.34 -13.71 -20.93
N ASP A 466 -14.36 -13.39 -21.72
CA ASP A 466 -15.32 -14.38 -22.27
C ASP A 466 -14.68 -15.56 -23.01
N SER A 467 -13.46 -15.37 -23.54
CA SER A 467 -12.74 -16.36 -24.36
C SER A 467 -11.78 -17.26 -23.57
N VAL A 468 -11.79 -17.19 -22.24
CA VAL A 468 -10.82 -17.88 -21.36
C VAL A 468 -11.55 -18.69 -20.30
N HIS A 469 -10.97 -19.82 -19.95
CA HIS A 469 -11.37 -20.66 -18.83
C HIS A 469 -10.13 -21.17 -18.11
N PHE A 470 -10.08 -21.07 -16.78
CA PHE A 470 -8.96 -21.55 -15.97
C PHE A 470 -9.26 -22.92 -15.39
N VAL A 471 -8.27 -23.82 -15.47
CA VAL A 471 -8.39 -25.18 -14.94
C VAL A 471 -7.12 -25.49 -14.15
N ARG A 472 -7.29 -25.88 -12.89
CA ARG A 472 -6.16 -26.29 -12.07
C ARG A 472 -5.66 -27.67 -12.52
N VAL A 473 -4.35 -27.85 -12.59
CA VAL A 473 -3.73 -29.03 -13.17
C VAL A 473 -4.11 -30.35 -12.48
N ASP A 474 -4.52 -30.31 -11.21
CA ASP A 474 -4.93 -31.46 -10.41
C ASP A 474 -6.45 -31.52 -10.13
N SER A 475 -7.24 -30.72 -10.85
CA SER A 475 -8.71 -30.72 -10.71
C SER A 475 -9.40 -31.89 -11.38
N ASP A 476 -8.79 -32.45 -12.43
CA ASP A 476 -9.23 -33.64 -13.12
C ASP A 476 -8.00 -34.40 -13.70
N ILE A 477 -8.22 -35.54 -14.32
CA ILE A 477 -7.18 -36.26 -15.08
C ILE A 477 -6.76 -35.44 -16.30
N ALA A 478 -5.53 -35.64 -16.76
CA ALA A 478 -4.97 -34.86 -17.88
C ALA A 478 -5.83 -34.92 -19.15
N ASP A 479 -6.53 -36.04 -19.38
CA ASP A 479 -7.43 -36.21 -20.54
C ASP A 479 -8.67 -35.31 -20.48
N ASN A 480 -9.11 -34.92 -19.29
CA ASN A 480 -10.31 -34.10 -19.08
C ASN A 480 -10.02 -32.63 -18.82
N LEU A 481 -8.75 -32.23 -18.56
CA LEU A 481 -8.40 -30.84 -18.27
C LEU A 481 -8.86 -29.89 -19.38
N VAL A 482 -8.84 -30.38 -20.63
CA VAL A 482 -9.42 -29.68 -21.77
C VAL A 482 -10.58 -30.52 -22.31
N ASP A 483 -11.81 -30.10 -22.09
CA ASP A 483 -13.03 -30.81 -22.51
C ASP A 483 -13.13 -30.89 -24.04
N LYS A 484 -12.65 -32.00 -24.62
CA LYS A 484 -12.66 -32.29 -26.07
C LYS A 484 -13.60 -33.42 -26.44
N GLN A 485 -14.29 -34.06 -25.48
CA GLN A 485 -15.12 -35.25 -25.68
C GLN A 485 -14.38 -36.45 -26.32
N GLU A 486 -13.08 -36.55 -26.14
CA GLU A 486 -12.31 -37.71 -26.56
C GLU A 486 -12.49 -38.81 -25.50
N HIS A 487 -12.95 -40.00 -25.93
CA HIS A 487 -13.08 -41.18 -25.04
C HIS A 487 -12.19 -42.28 -25.55
N THR A 488 -11.43 -42.89 -24.65
CA THR A 488 -10.70 -44.11 -24.90
C THR A 488 -11.61 -45.30 -24.58
N ASP A 489 -11.68 -46.26 -25.47
CA ASP A 489 -12.50 -47.48 -25.27
C ASP A 489 -12.04 -48.25 -24.03
N MET A 490 -13.00 -48.70 -23.23
CA MET A 490 -12.77 -49.51 -22.05
C MET A 490 -12.56 -50.97 -22.46
N VAL A 491 -11.52 -51.58 -21.92
CA VAL A 491 -11.21 -53.02 -22.14
C VAL A 491 -12.05 -53.92 -21.24
N LEU A 492 -12.47 -53.43 -20.06
CA LEU A 492 -13.27 -54.19 -19.11
C LEU A 492 -14.75 -54.32 -19.59
N SER A 493 -15.35 -55.47 -19.28
CA SER A 493 -16.81 -55.65 -19.42
C SER A 493 -17.55 -54.80 -18.36
N LYS A 494 -18.84 -54.52 -18.60
CA LYS A 494 -19.68 -53.78 -17.64
C LYS A 494 -19.73 -54.44 -16.25
N GLU A 495 -19.73 -55.76 -16.20
CA GLU A 495 -19.71 -56.51 -14.94
C GLU A 495 -18.39 -56.35 -14.17
N GLU A 496 -17.27 -56.35 -14.90
CA GLU A 496 -15.94 -56.11 -14.33
C GLU A 496 -15.79 -54.68 -13.88
N GLU A 497 -16.32 -53.70 -14.63
CA GLU A 497 -16.39 -52.28 -14.26
C GLU A 497 -17.13 -52.07 -12.96
N GLU A 498 -18.37 -52.60 -12.82
CA GLU A 498 -19.16 -52.52 -11.61
C GLU A 498 -18.51 -53.18 -10.41
N LYS A 499 -17.91 -54.37 -10.62
CA LYS A 499 -17.15 -55.06 -9.59
C LYS A 499 -15.96 -54.23 -9.11
N LEU A 500 -15.19 -53.67 -10.05
CA LEU A 500 -14.05 -52.84 -9.75
C LEU A 500 -14.47 -51.54 -8.99
N LYS A 501 -15.53 -50.87 -9.43
CA LYS A 501 -16.10 -49.72 -8.74
C LYS A 501 -16.52 -50.03 -7.31
N GLY A 502 -17.14 -51.22 -7.09
CA GLY A 502 -17.54 -51.69 -5.77
C GLY A 502 -16.38 -51.90 -4.83
N LEU A 503 -15.23 -52.42 -5.31
CA LEU A 503 -14.03 -52.64 -4.52
C LEU A 503 -13.39 -51.35 -4.00
N PHE A 504 -13.56 -50.20 -4.72
CA PHE A 504 -13.12 -48.88 -4.27
C PHE A 504 -14.13 -48.14 -3.40
N GLY A 505 -15.30 -48.73 -3.10
CA GLY A 505 -16.39 -48.13 -2.34
C GLY A 505 -16.17 -48.03 -0.83
N PHE A 506 -14.94 -47.96 -0.34
CA PHE A 506 -14.63 -47.81 1.09
C PHE A 506 -14.68 -46.35 1.51
N LYS A 507 -14.88 -46.13 2.82
CA LYS A 507 -14.90 -44.79 3.41
C LYS A 507 -13.52 -44.38 3.92
N VAL A 508 -13.15 -43.11 3.70
CA VAL A 508 -11.97 -42.48 4.32
C VAL A 508 -12.50 -41.37 5.23
N SER A 509 -11.98 -41.28 6.46
CA SER A 509 -12.35 -40.22 7.39
C SER A 509 -12.08 -38.85 6.77
N ASP A 510 -13.02 -37.93 6.95
CA ASP A 510 -12.93 -36.54 6.51
C ASP A 510 -12.87 -36.29 4.98
N LEU A 511 -13.06 -37.33 4.15
CA LEU A 511 -13.11 -37.22 2.70
C LEU A 511 -14.43 -37.76 2.13
N ASN A 512 -15.00 -37.02 1.17
CA ASN A 512 -16.08 -37.52 0.31
C ASN A 512 -15.49 -38.09 -0.98
N LEU A 513 -15.37 -39.40 -1.06
CA LEU A 513 -14.84 -40.09 -2.22
C LEU A 513 -15.91 -40.36 -3.26
N ASN A 514 -15.72 -39.89 -4.49
CA ASN A 514 -16.49 -40.25 -5.66
C ASN A 514 -15.63 -41.15 -6.58
N VAL A 515 -16.08 -42.39 -6.80
CA VAL A 515 -15.31 -43.38 -7.58
C VAL A 515 -15.88 -43.51 -8.97
N GLU A 516 -15.00 -43.38 -9.98
CA GLU A 516 -15.34 -43.51 -11.38
C GLU A 516 -14.32 -44.41 -12.09
N VAL A 517 -14.79 -45.37 -12.90
CA VAL A 517 -13.91 -46.22 -13.70
C VAL A 517 -13.91 -45.72 -15.13
N LYS A 518 -12.73 -45.43 -15.67
CA LYS A 518 -12.55 -44.92 -17.04
C LYS A 518 -11.54 -45.74 -17.82
N GLY A 519 -11.74 -45.82 -19.13
CA GLY A 519 -10.72 -46.34 -20.04
C GLY A 519 -9.70 -45.22 -20.31
N LEU A 520 -8.48 -45.38 -19.76
CA LEU A 520 -7.36 -44.46 -20.02
C LEU A 520 -6.21 -45.24 -20.71
N SER A 521 -5.15 -44.51 -21.09
CA SER A 521 -3.94 -45.18 -21.58
C SER A 521 -3.44 -46.21 -20.56
N PRO A 522 -3.00 -47.40 -20.99
CA PRO A 522 -2.43 -48.42 -20.09
C PRO A 522 -1.21 -47.97 -19.30
N ASP A 523 -0.51 -46.92 -19.76
CA ASP A 523 0.65 -46.34 -19.11
C ASP A 523 0.29 -45.27 -18.07
N THR A 524 -0.98 -44.85 -18.02
CA THR A 524 -1.51 -43.93 -17.01
C THR A 524 -1.64 -44.66 -15.67
N PRO A 525 -1.37 -43.99 -14.53
CA PRO A 525 -1.48 -44.64 -13.21
C PRO A 525 -2.81 -45.39 -13.01
N PRO A 526 -2.80 -46.49 -12.23
CA PRO A 526 -4.00 -47.33 -12.03
C PRO A 526 -5.13 -46.56 -11.33
N VAL A 527 -4.80 -45.65 -10.42
CA VAL A 527 -5.77 -44.76 -9.74
C VAL A 527 -5.19 -43.36 -9.70
N ILE A 528 -6.03 -42.38 -10.00
CA ILE A 528 -5.70 -40.96 -9.91
C ILE A 528 -6.72 -40.31 -8.98
N ALA A 529 -6.24 -39.59 -7.97
CA ALA A 529 -7.07 -38.76 -7.12
C ALA A 529 -7.07 -37.32 -7.64
N THR A 530 -8.24 -36.72 -7.79
CA THR A 530 -8.37 -35.32 -8.20
C THR A 530 -9.36 -34.59 -7.30
N ARG A 531 -9.26 -33.27 -7.22
CA ARG A 531 -10.14 -32.44 -6.37
C ARG A 531 -10.88 -31.44 -7.24
N PRO A 532 -12.25 -31.47 -7.24
CA PRO A 532 -13.05 -30.58 -8.06
C PRO A 532 -12.66 -29.11 -7.88
N GLU A 533 -12.50 -28.41 -8.99
CA GLU A 533 -12.02 -27.03 -9.09
C GLU A 533 -12.83 -26.06 -8.22
N PHE A 534 -14.17 -26.08 -8.38
CA PHE A 534 -15.05 -25.13 -7.75
C PHE A 534 -14.95 -25.11 -6.21
N MET A 535 -15.05 -26.28 -5.59
CA MET A 535 -15.00 -26.42 -4.13
C MET A 535 -13.65 -25.97 -3.57
N ARG A 536 -12.59 -26.26 -4.30
CA ARG A 536 -11.23 -25.91 -3.90
C ARG A 536 -10.98 -24.42 -3.99
N ARG A 537 -11.39 -23.76 -5.08
CA ARG A 537 -11.33 -22.29 -5.18
C ARG A 537 -12.11 -21.60 -4.07
N MET A 538 -13.30 -22.12 -3.72
CA MET A 538 -14.08 -21.56 -2.62
C MET A 538 -13.35 -21.67 -1.27
N LYS A 539 -12.66 -22.79 -1.04
CA LYS A 539 -11.84 -22.97 0.17
C LYS A 539 -10.60 -22.08 0.19
N ASP A 540 -9.90 -21.95 -0.94
CA ASP A 540 -8.72 -21.08 -1.07
C ASP A 540 -9.11 -19.60 -0.82
N MET A 541 -10.29 -19.16 -1.28
CA MET A 541 -10.81 -17.82 -1.01
C MET A 541 -11.27 -17.61 0.45
N ALA A 542 -11.59 -18.66 1.17
CA ALA A 542 -12.02 -18.55 2.57
C ALA A 542 -10.95 -17.93 3.48
N GLY A 543 -9.67 -18.13 3.16
CA GLY A 543 -8.53 -17.53 3.85
C GLY A 543 -8.42 -16.01 3.71
N MET A 544 -9.10 -15.40 2.72
CA MET A 544 -9.08 -13.96 2.47
C MET A 544 -10.20 -13.17 3.17
N GLY A 545 -11.12 -13.85 3.87
CA GLY A 545 -12.18 -13.24 4.67
C GLY A 545 -13.47 -12.94 3.88
N GLY A 546 -14.56 -13.59 4.25
CA GLY A 546 -15.91 -13.35 3.71
C GLY A 546 -16.89 -14.40 4.24
N GLY A 547 -18.08 -14.00 4.66
CA GLY A 547 -19.03 -14.85 5.40
C GLY A 547 -19.40 -16.20 4.73
N MET A 548 -19.56 -16.23 3.41
CA MET A 548 -19.90 -17.47 2.68
C MET A 548 -18.67 -18.37 2.45
N ALA A 549 -17.49 -17.80 2.31
CA ALA A 549 -16.23 -18.53 2.15
C ALA A 549 -15.87 -19.31 3.42
N ALA A 550 -16.11 -18.77 4.61
CA ALA A 550 -15.92 -19.47 5.88
C ALA A 550 -16.77 -20.76 6.00
N PHE A 551 -17.99 -20.77 5.41
CA PHE A 551 -18.83 -21.96 5.36
C PHE A 551 -18.19 -23.08 4.52
N TYR A 552 -17.63 -22.74 3.35
CA TYR A 552 -16.95 -23.73 2.50
C TYR A 552 -15.68 -24.29 3.15
N ALA A 553 -14.98 -23.51 3.98
CA ALA A 553 -13.80 -23.99 4.70
C ALA A 553 -14.10 -25.18 5.65
N THR A 554 -15.33 -25.27 6.16
CA THR A 554 -15.76 -26.33 7.09
C THR A 554 -16.26 -27.60 6.39
N MET A 555 -16.46 -27.55 5.06
CA MET A 555 -16.95 -28.72 4.34
C MET A 555 -15.84 -29.79 4.15
N PRO A 556 -16.18 -31.10 4.18
CA PRO A 556 -15.25 -32.15 3.82
C PRO A 556 -14.66 -31.92 2.42
N ASP A 557 -13.43 -32.39 2.20
CA ASP A 557 -12.86 -32.38 0.87
C ASP A 557 -13.56 -33.40 -0.04
N GLU A 558 -14.05 -32.94 -1.19
CA GLU A 558 -14.52 -33.82 -2.26
C GLU A 558 -13.31 -34.29 -3.08
N VAL A 559 -13.22 -35.61 -3.29
CA VAL A 559 -12.16 -36.25 -4.04
C VAL A 559 -12.73 -37.23 -5.05
N ASN A 560 -12.37 -37.05 -6.31
CA ASN A 560 -12.68 -38.01 -7.36
C ASN A 560 -11.53 -39.00 -7.46
N LEU A 561 -11.82 -40.29 -7.29
CA LEU A 561 -10.89 -41.39 -7.59
C LEU A 561 -11.22 -41.95 -8.98
N THR A 562 -10.41 -41.56 -9.97
CA THR A 562 -10.51 -42.15 -11.31
C THR A 562 -9.68 -43.41 -11.40
N VAL A 563 -10.35 -44.54 -11.55
CA VAL A 563 -9.74 -45.87 -11.71
C VAL A 563 -9.55 -46.14 -13.20
N ASN A 564 -8.30 -46.37 -13.62
CA ASN A 564 -7.97 -46.69 -15.00
C ASN A 564 -8.27 -48.16 -15.34
N GLY A 565 -9.46 -48.47 -15.85
CA GLY A 565 -9.88 -49.82 -16.20
C GLY A 565 -8.99 -50.56 -17.21
N ASN A 566 -8.21 -49.81 -17.99
CA ASN A 566 -7.29 -50.40 -18.97
C ASN A 566 -5.91 -50.72 -18.37
N HIS A 567 -5.64 -50.36 -17.11
CA HIS A 567 -4.34 -50.66 -16.50
C HIS A 567 -4.18 -52.14 -16.17
N LYS A 568 -3.04 -52.71 -16.55
CA LYS A 568 -2.73 -54.16 -16.45
C LYS A 568 -2.90 -54.74 -15.04
N VAL A 569 -2.77 -53.96 -13.98
CA VAL A 569 -2.88 -54.41 -12.60
C VAL A 569 -4.26 -55.02 -12.32
N TYR A 570 -5.33 -54.54 -12.97
CA TYR A 570 -6.68 -55.00 -12.73
C TYR A 570 -7.00 -56.37 -13.34
N GLN A 571 -6.30 -56.77 -14.40
CA GLN A 571 -6.43 -58.12 -14.97
C GLN A 571 -6.03 -59.23 -13.98
N ALA A 572 -5.01 -58.96 -13.16
CA ALA A 572 -4.58 -59.90 -12.10
C ALA A 572 -5.49 -59.76 -10.86
N LEU A 573 -5.82 -58.50 -10.48
CA LEU A 573 -6.60 -58.20 -9.29
C LEU A 573 -8.04 -58.72 -9.33
N LEU A 574 -8.71 -58.63 -10.49
CA LEU A 574 -10.06 -59.17 -10.69
C LEU A 574 -10.15 -60.69 -10.65
N LYS A 575 -9.00 -61.39 -10.90
CA LYS A 575 -8.86 -62.84 -10.84
C LYS A 575 -8.40 -63.35 -9.47
N GLU A 576 -7.99 -62.48 -8.55
CA GLU A 576 -7.57 -62.86 -7.20
C GLU A 576 -8.77 -63.43 -6.43
N SER A 577 -8.58 -64.62 -5.87
CA SER A 577 -9.60 -65.34 -5.13
C SER A 577 -9.56 -65.07 -3.63
N ASP A 578 -8.44 -64.59 -3.12
CA ASP A 578 -8.29 -64.16 -1.73
C ASP A 578 -8.83 -62.73 -1.58
N THR A 579 -10.02 -62.63 -1.01
CA THR A 579 -10.73 -61.36 -0.80
C THR A 579 -9.92 -60.39 0.05
N ALA A 580 -9.24 -60.84 1.10
CA ALA A 580 -8.45 -60.00 2.00
C ALA A 580 -7.26 -59.39 1.28
N LYS A 581 -6.58 -60.20 0.45
CA LYS A 581 -5.47 -59.73 -0.36
C LYS A 581 -5.91 -58.77 -1.45
N GLN A 582 -7.08 -59.04 -2.07
CA GLN A 582 -7.68 -58.16 -3.07
C GLN A 582 -8.02 -56.77 -2.46
N GLU A 583 -8.69 -56.76 -1.30
CA GLU A 583 -9.02 -55.51 -0.59
C GLU A 583 -7.76 -54.74 -0.17
N GLN A 584 -6.73 -55.43 0.31
CA GLN A 584 -5.46 -54.79 0.68
C GLN A 584 -4.78 -54.13 -0.52
N GLN A 585 -4.76 -54.78 -1.70
CA GLN A 585 -4.19 -54.20 -2.91
C GLN A 585 -4.97 -52.98 -3.38
N ILE A 586 -6.28 -53.06 -3.40
CA ILE A 586 -7.18 -51.93 -3.74
C ILE A 586 -6.93 -50.76 -2.81
N ARG A 587 -6.88 -51.00 -1.48
CA ARG A 587 -6.61 -49.97 -0.50
C ARG A 587 -5.26 -49.30 -0.72
N ASN A 588 -4.21 -50.08 -1.02
CA ASN A 588 -2.88 -49.51 -1.31
C ASN A 588 -2.86 -48.64 -2.56
N LEU A 589 -3.57 -49.04 -3.62
CA LEU A 589 -3.68 -48.24 -4.85
C LEU A 589 -4.40 -46.88 -4.60
N ALA A 590 -5.48 -46.90 -3.82
CA ALA A 590 -6.22 -45.70 -3.45
C ALA A 590 -5.38 -44.79 -2.54
N ASP A 591 -4.71 -45.38 -1.54
CA ASP A 591 -3.87 -44.61 -0.60
C ASP A 591 -2.67 -43.95 -1.31
N LEU A 592 -2.08 -44.59 -2.32
CA LEU A 592 -1.05 -43.99 -3.20
C LEU A 592 -1.60 -42.77 -3.95
N ALA A 593 -2.81 -42.89 -4.50
CA ALA A 593 -3.46 -41.78 -5.19
C ALA A 593 -3.80 -40.61 -4.23
N LEU A 594 -4.30 -40.90 -3.04
CA LEU A 594 -4.57 -39.89 -2.00
C LEU A 594 -3.29 -39.23 -1.49
N LEU A 595 -2.20 -40.01 -1.38
CA LEU A 595 -0.89 -39.49 -0.97
C LEU A 595 -0.36 -38.48 -1.97
N SER A 596 -0.55 -38.72 -3.28
CA SER A 596 -0.12 -37.79 -4.33
C SER A 596 -0.82 -36.42 -4.25
N GLN A 597 -2.02 -36.37 -3.66
CA GLN A 597 -2.81 -35.14 -3.40
C GLN A 597 -2.53 -34.55 -2.00
N GLY A 598 -1.65 -35.15 -1.20
CA GLY A 598 -1.40 -34.73 0.18
C GLY A 598 -2.60 -34.96 1.12
N LEU A 599 -3.55 -35.82 0.71
CA LEU A 599 -4.78 -36.11 1.46
C LEU A 599 -4.64 -37.28 2.43
N LEU A 600 -3.61 -38.09 2.28
CA LEU A 600 -3.34 -39.20 3.20
C LEU A 600 -2.57 -38.69 4.42
N LYS A 601 -3.25 -38.60 5.57
CA LYS A 601 -2.71 -37.99 6.80
C LYS A 601 -3.02 -38.83 8.03
N GLY A 602 -2.34 -38.55 9.15
CA GLY A 602 -2.62 -39.14 10.46
C GLY A 602 -2.59 -40.68 10.48
N ALA A 603 -3.60 -41.30 11.07
CA ALA A 603 -3.71 -42.76 11.21
C ALA A 603 -3.71 -43.46 9.87
N ASN A 604 -4.39 -42.93 8.85
CA ASN A 604 -4.44 -43.53 7.51
C ASN A 604 -3.05 -43.62 6.85
N LEU A 605 -2.22 -42.57 7.02
CA LEU A 605 -0.83 -42.58 6.53
C LEU A 605 0.02 -43.62 7.26
N THR A 606 -0.14 -43.72 8.59
CA THR A 606 0.59 -44.71 9.41
C THR A 606 0.23 -46.13 9.00
N GLU A 607 -1.06 -46.43 8.81
CA GLU A 607 -1.53 -47.71 8.33
C GLU A 607 -1.02 -48.06 6.94
N PHE A 608 -1.03 -47.08 6.02
CA PHE A 608 -0.49 -47.23 4.67
C PHE A 608 1.02 -47.58 4.71
N ILE A 609 1.82 -46.89 5.53
CA ILE A 609 3.25 -47.16 5.70
C ILE A 609 3.46 -48.58 6.22
N ASN A 610 2.70 -48.96 7.26
CA ASN A 610 2.83 -50.33 7.83
C ASN A 610 2.50 -51.43 6.80
N ARG A 611 1.41 -51.25 6.01
CA ARG A 611 1.05 -52.17 4.93
C ARG A 611 2.11 -52.22 3.83
N SER A 612 2.67 -51.05 3.47
CA SER A 612 3.71 -50.97 2.43
C SER A 612 4.99 -51.67 2.87
N VAL A 613 5.40 -51.52 4.12
CA VAL A 613 6.57 -52.25 4.68
C VAL A 613 6.32 -53.76 4.70
N ALA A 614 5.10 -54.20 5.06
CA ALA A 614 4.74 -55.62 5.07
C ALA A 614 4.76 -56.27 3.67
N LEU A 615 4.63 -55.50 2.59
CA LEU A 615 4.77 -55.99 1.21
C LEU A 615 6.23 -56.20 0.79
N LEU A 616 7.20 -55.65 1.50
CA LEU A 616 8.64 -55.77 1.23
C LEU A 616 9.28 -56.91 2.02
N SER A 617 8.56 -57.45 2.99
CA SER A 617 8.99 -58.60 3.84
C SER A 617 8.34 -59.91 3.39
#